data_61aa14afb253d62797291cefbb367606
#
_entry.id   61aa14afb253d62797291cefbb367606
#
_cell.length_a   1.000
_cell.length_b   1.000
_cell.length_c   1.000
_cell.angle_alpha   90.00
_cell.angle_beta   90.00
_cell.angle_gamma   90.00
#
_symmetry.space_group_name_H-M   'P 1'
#
loop_
_entity.id
_entity.type
_entity.pdbx_description
1 polymer ?
#
loop_
_entity_poly.entity_id
_entity_poly.type
_entity_poly.pdbx_seq_one_letter_code
_entity_poly.pdbx_strand_id
1 'polypeptide(L)'
;MAEERKPVEVSRRMEAPAARIFEILANPQRHVDFDGSGMLRGAAVDRRICDVGDTFTMKMHRLGDDYLMRNYVVEFEPDRRIFWEPAPGDPSRAEGNDPAKVGIAAGYRWGYSLAPDGDDATIVTEVFDHGPLPEELLRDGGEWINGTNSLLESMTASLKRLEKISTE
;
A
#
# COMPACT_ATOMS: atom_id res chain seq x y z
N MET A 1 27.63 13.08 -4.52
CA MET A 1 26.61 12.71 -3.54
C MET A 1 25.33 12.32 -4.27
N ALA A 2 24.78 11.18 -3.94
CA ALA A 2 23.49 10.79 -4.48
C ALA A 2 22.41 11.75 -3.95
N GLU A 3 21.61 12.33 -4.84
CA GLU A 3 20.43 13.09 -4.42
C GLU A 3 19.49 12.18 -3.65
N GLU A 4 19.00 12.64 -2.50
CA GLU A 4 17.98 11.94 -1.74
C GLU A 4 16.69 11.92 -2.57
N ARG A 5 16.24 10.74 -2.93
CA ARG A 5 15.02 10.58 -3.72
C ARG A 5 13.79 10.78 -2.83
N LYS A 6 12.91 11.65 -3.28
CA LYS A 6 11.66 11.91 -2.56
C LYS A 6 10.67 10.77 -2.75
N PRO A 7 9.86 10.47 -1.73
CA PRO A 7 8.73 9.53 -1.89
C PRO A 7 7.80 9.97 -3.02
N VAL A 8 7.13 9.00 -3.63
CA VAL A 8 6.05 9.26 -4.58
C VAL A 8 4.78 9.47 -3.77
N GLU A 9 4.10 10.59 -4.01
CA GLU A 9 2.90 10.95 -3.26
C GLU A 9 1.79 11.37 -4.22
N VAL A 10 0.57 10.93 -3.91
CA VAL A 10 -0.66 11.37 -4.58
C VAL A 10 -1.68 11.73 -3.51
N SER A 11 -2.28 12.92 -3.64
CA SER A 11 -3.25 13.41 -2.68
C SER A 11 -4.62 13.59 -3.32
N ARG A 12 -5.67 13.40 -2.53
CA ARG A 12 -7.04 13.66 -2.94
C ARG A 12 -7.86 14.12 -1.74
N ARG A 13 -8.65 15.19 -1.94
CA ARG A 13 -9.64 15.61 -0.96
C ARG A 13 -10.89 14.75 -1.13
N MET A 14 -11.34 14.15 -0.03
CA MET A 14 -12.48 13.24 0.00
C MET A 14 -13.57 13.79 0.92
N GLU A 15 -14.83 13.69 0.50
CA GLU A 15 -15.99 14.13 1.27
C GLU A 15 -16.41 13.07 2.27
N ALA A 16 -15.49 12.68 3.17
CA ALA A 16 -15.72 11.72 4.21
C ALA A 16 -14.87 12.05 5.44
N PRO A 17 -15.34 11.75 6.65
CA PRO A 17 -14.56 11.96 7.87
C PRO A 17 -13.32 11.06 7.90
N ALA A 18 -12.23 11.56 8.50
CA ALA A 18 -10.99 10.81 8.62
C ALA A 18 -11.17 9.45 9.30
N ALA A 19 -12.01 9.37 10.34
CA ALA A 19 -12.28 8.13 11.04
C ALA A 19 -12.86 7.05 10.12
N ARG A 20 -13.76 7.43 9.23
CA ARG A 20 -14.39 6.49 8.29
C ARG A 20 -13.39 5.96 7.25
N ILE A 21 -12.56 6.85 6.71
CA ILE A 21 -11.51 6.48 5.76
C ILE A 21 -10.50 5.58 6.44
N PHE A 22 -10.05 5.97 7.63
CA PHE A 22 -9.04 5.21 8.37
C PHE A 22 -9.52 3.80 8.74
N GLU A 23 -10.79 3.62 9.05
CA GLU A 23 -11.36 2.31 9.32
C GLU A 23 -11.23 1.36 8.13
N ILE A 24 -11.40 1.88 6.92
CA ILE A 24 -11.20 1.09 5.69
C ILE A 24 -9.72 0.75 5.53
N LEU A 25 -8.83 1.72 5.72
CA LEU A 25 -7.39 1.51 5.58
C LEU A 25 -6.82 0.53 6.62
N ALA A 26 -7.37 0.54 7.83
CA ALA A 26 -6.95 -0.36 8.90
C ALA A 26 -7.51 -1.79 8.76
N ASN A 27 -8.37 -2.03 7.77
CA ASN A 27 -8.96 -3.34 7.53
C ASN A 27 -8.42 -3.94 6.22
N PRO A 28 -7.43 -4.86 6.30
CA PRO A 28 -6.85 -5.47 5.09
C PRO A 28 -7.87 -6.16 4.17
N GLN A 29 -8.98 -6.64 4.70
CA GLN A 29 -10.06 -7.23 3.89
C GLN A 29 -10.69 -6.22 2.93
N ARG A 30 -10.62 -4.93 3.25
CA ARG A 30 -11.18 -3.86 2.43
C ARG A 30 -10.20 -3.34 1.38
N HIS A 31 -8.91 -3.68 1.47
CA HIS A 31 -7.91 -3.17 0.54
C HIS A 31 -8.18 -3.57 -0.91
N VAL A 32 -8.71 -4.76 -1.14
CA VAL A 32 -9.08 -5.21 -2.49
C VAL A 32 -10.19 -4.35 -3.11
N ASP A 33 -11.00 -3.71 -2.29
CA ASP A 33 -12.12 -2.89 -2.76
C ASP A 33 -11.66 -1.57 -3.38
N PHE A 34 -10.48 -1.08 -3.01
CA PHE A 34 -9.97 0.18 -3.55
C PHE A 34 -8.64 0.07 -4.28
N ASP A 35 -7.98 -1.08 -4.29
CA ASP A 35 -6.70 -1.24 -4.98
C ASP A 35 -6.80 -0.90 -6.47
N GLY A 36 -6.01 0.06 -6.91
CA GLY A 36 -5.95 0.51 -8.29
C GLY A 36 -4.89 -0.17 -9.12
N SER A 37 -4.03 -1.01 -8.51
CA SER A 37 -2.94 -1.68 -9.21
C SER A 37 -3.39 -2.90 -10.02
N GLY A 38 -4.50 -3.53 -9.60
CA GLY A 38 -4.95 -4.80 -10.15
C GLY A 38 -4.17 -6.01 -9.66
N MET A 39 -3.17 -5.80 -8.78
CA MET A 39 -2.33 -6.87 -8.25
C MET A 39 -2.92 -7.53 -7.01
N LEU A 40 -3.69 -6.82 -6.23
CA LEU A 40 -4.23 -7.29 -4.96
C LEU A 40 -5.47 -8.17 -5.18
N ARG A 41 -5.48 -9.36 -4.60
CA ARG A 41 -6.58 -10.33 -4.72
C ARG A 41 -7.35 -10.53 -3.42
N GLY A 42 -6.84 -10.04 -2.30
CA GLY A 42 -7.48 -10.10 -1.00
C GLY A 42 -6.51 -10.35 0.13
N ALA A 43 -6.99 -10.25 1.36
CA ALA A 43 -6.21 -10.59 2.53
C ALA A 43 -6.24 -12.10 2.79
N ALA A 44 -5.11 -12.63 3.24
CA ALA A 44 -5.00 -14.06 3.57
C ALA A 44 -5.74 -14.43 4.85
N VAL A 45 -5.84 -13.48 5.79
CA VAL A 45 -6.51 -13.66 7.08
C VAL A 45 -7.39 -12.44 7.35
N ASP A 46 -8.58 -12.67 7.87
CA ASP A 46 -9.50 -11.60 8.27
C ASP A 46 -9.11 -11.07 9.64
N ARG A 47 -8.26 -10.05 9.66
CA ARG A 47 -7.78 -9.42 10.88
C ARG A 47 -7.52 -7.94 10.66
N ARG A 48 -8.13 -7.12 11.53
CA ARG A 48 -7.92 -5.67 11.51
C ARG A 48 -6.52 -5.31 12.06
N ILE A 49 -5.92 -4.28 11.48
CA ILE A 49 -4.69 -3.68 12.00
C ILE A 49 -5.04 -2.84 13.22
N CYS A 50 -4.33 -3.04 14.32
CA CYS A 50 -4.59 -2.38 15.59
C CYS A 50 -3.41 -1.54 16.10
N ASP A 51 -2.19 -1.85 15.70
CA ASP A 51 -1.00 -1.18 16.23
C ASP A 51 0.24 -1.43 15.37
N VAL A 52 1.29 -0.66 15.64
CA VAL A 52 2.63 -0.92 15.12
C VAL A 52 3.09 -2.31 15.55
N GLY A 53 3.73 -3.02 14.64
CA GLY A 53 4.17 -4.39 14.85
C GLY A 53 3.16 -5.44 14.38
N ASP A 54 1.92 -5.05 14.12
CA ASP A 54 0.97 -5.96 13.50
C ASP A 54 1.42 -6.32 12.09
N THR A 55 1.06 -7.53 11.66
CA THR A 55 1.36 -8.00 10.32
C THR A 55 0.07 -8.38 9.60
N PHE A 56 0.07 -8.19 8.29
CA PHE A 56 -1.02 -8.68 7.46
C PHE A 56 -0.45 -9.20 6.14
N THR A 57 -1.00 -10.31 5.68
CA THR A 57 -0.54 -10.98 4.46
C THR A 57 -1.58 -10.80 3.36
N MET A 58 -1.13 -10.36 2.20
CA MET A 58 -1.95 -10.13 1.03
C MET A 58 -1.70 -11.18 -0.04
N LYS A 59 -2.79 -11.64 -0.64
CA LYS A 59 -2.75 -12.46 -1.85
C LYS A 59 -2.62 -11.53 -3.04
N MET A 60 -1.58 -11.74 -3.82
CA MET A 60 -1.22 -10.88 -4.95
C MET A 60 -1.19 -11.69 -6.24
N HIS A 61 -1.38 -10.97 -7.35
CA HIS A 61 -1.24 -11.55 -8.68
C HIS A 61 -0.50 -10.58 -9.59
N ARG A 62 0.50 -11.07 -10.31
CA ARG A 62 1.27 -10.26 -11.25
C ARG A 62 1.78 -11.13 -12.39
N LEU A 63 1.53 -10.69 -13.62
CA LEU A 63 2.04 -11.34 -14.84
C LEU A 63 1.77 -12.87 -14.88
N GLY A 64 0.56 -13.27 -14.49
CA GLY A 64 0.14 -14.67 -14.51
C GLY A 64 0.50 -15.47 -13.26
N ASP A 65 1.21 -14.91 -12.31
CA ASP A 65 1.67 -15.62 -11.11
C ASP A 65 1.00 -15.09 -9.85
N ASP A 66 0.53 -16.02 -9.01
CA ASP A 66 0.03 -15.72 -7.68
C ASP A 66 1.18 -15.78 -6.67
N TYR A 67 1.18 -14.86 -5.72
CA TYR A 67 2.18 -14.83 -4.66
C TYR A 67 1.62 -14.16 -3.41
N LEU A 68 2.36 -14.25 -2.31
CA LEU A 68 2.00 -13.63 -1.05
C LEU A 68 3.00 -12.52 -0.69
N MET A 69 2.47 -11.41 -0.16
CA MET A 69 3.28 -10.36 0.45
C MET A 69 2.89 -10.23 1.91
N ARG A 70 3.89 -10.24 2.79
CA ARG A 70 3.72 -10.00 4.21
C ARG A 70 4.06 -8.55 4.51
N ASN A 71 3.15 -7.86 5.17
CA ASN A 71 3.31 -6.44 5.46
C ASN A 71 3.46 -6.23 6.96
N TYR A 72 4.47 -5.46 7.35
CA TYR A 72 4.74 -5.11 8.74
C TYR A 72 4.30 -3.67 8.97
N VAL A 73 3.39 -3.45 9.89
CA VAL A 73 2.92 -2.10 10.22
C VAL A 73 4.01 -1.37 11.00
N VAL A 74 4.49 -0.26 10.47
CA VAL A 74 5.59 0.53 11.03
C VAL A 74 5.15 1.88 11.57
N GLU A 75 4.02 2.41 11.11
CA GLU A 75 3.37 3.59 11.68
C GLU A 75 1.88 3.31 11.79
N PHE A 76 1.30 3.63 12.93
CA PHE A 76 -0.12 3.51 13.18
C PHE A 76 -0.56 4.61 14.14
N GLU A 77 -1.19 5.63 13.61
CA GLU A 77 -1.77 6.74 14.37
C GLU A 77 -3.23 6.87 13.92
N PRO A 78 -4.19 6.50 14.79
CA PRO A 78 -5.60 6.48 14.41
C PRO A 78 -6.07 7.78 13.76
N ASP A 79 -6.77 7.64 12.63
CA ASP A 79 -7.32 8.71 11.82
C ASP A 79 -6.29 9.65 11.18
N ARG A 80 -4.99 9.34 11.27
CA ARG A 80 -3.91 10.21 10.79
C ARG A 80 -2.93 9.53 9.88
N ARG A 81 -2.35 8.39 10.28
CA ARG A 81 -1.26 7.75 9.55
C ARG A 81 -1.31 6.24 9.70
N ILE A 82 -1.08 5.55 8.61
CA ILE A 82 -0.87 4.11 8.61
C ILE A 82 0.14 3.77 7.51
N PHE A 83 1.24 3.12 7.90
CA PHE A 83 2.31 2.75 6.99
C PHE A 83 2.77 1.33 7.28
N TRP A 84 3.17 0.63 6.22
CA TRP A 84 3.70 -0.73 6.35
C TRP A 84 4.88 -0.97 5.40
N GLU A 85 5.71 -1.92 5.78
CA GLU A 85 6.85 -2.38 4.97
C GLU A 85 6.52 -3.75 4.40
N PRO A 86 6.45 -3.88 3.07
CA PRO A 86 6.24 -5.17 2.42
C PRO A 86 7.48 -6.05 2.48
N ALA A 87 7.23 -7.36 2.63
CA ALA A 87 8.24 -8.40 2.57
C ALA A 87 7.71 -9.59 1.77
N PRO A 88 8.59 -10.43 1.18
CA PRO A 88 8.14 -11.67 0.57
C PRO A 88 7.34 -12.50 1.57
N GLY A 89 6.15 -12.94 1.17
CA GLY A 89 5.29 -13.81 1.98
C GLY A 89 5.43 -15.29 1.62
N ASP A 90 6.15 -15.59 0.54
CA ASP A 90 6.48 -16.94 0.11
C ASP A 90 7.79 -16.94 -0.68
N PRO A 91 8.41 -18.13 -0.90
CA PRO A 91 9.71 -18.21 -1.59
C PRO A 91 9.72 -17.67 -3.01
N SER A 92 8.59 -17.64 -3.70
CA SER A 92 8.53 -17.18 -5.11
C SER A 92 8.90 -15.70 -5.24
N ARG A 93 8.79 -14.92 -4.19
CA ARG A 93 9.11 -13.48 -4.15
C ARG A 93 10.42 -13.17 -3.43
N ALA A 94 11.00 -14.16 -2.77
CA ALA A 94 12.27 -14.00 -2.09
C ALA A 94 13.43 -14.04 -3.08
N GLU A 95 14.50 -13.32 -2.77
CA GLU A 95 15.72 -13.32 -3.60
C GLU A 95 16.25 -14.75 -3.77
N GLY A 96 16.45 -15.17 -5.03
CA GLY A 96 16.90 -16.51 -5.34
C GLY A 96 15.91 -17.62 -4.98
N ASN A 97 14.63 -17.26 -4.75
CA ASN A 97 13.60 -18.20 -4.27
C ASN A 97 14.00 -18.89 -2.96
N ASP A 98 14.79 -18.22 -2.14
CA ASP A 98 15.32 -18.78 -0.90
C ASP A 98 14.29 -18.67 0.23
N PRO A 99 13.80 -19.81 0.79
CA PRO A 99 12.86 -19.79 1.91
C PRO A 99 13.38 -19.04 3.14
N ALA A 100 14.69 -18.96 3.33
CA ALA A 100 15.28 -18.26 4.47
C ALA A 100 15.10 -16.72 4.36
N LYS A 101 14.80 -16.21 3.19
CA LYS A 101 14.60 -14.77 2.95
C LYS A 101 13.13 -14.34 2.98
N VAL A 102 12.22 -15.28 3.18
CA VAL A 102 10.79 -14.98 3.38
C VAL A 102 10.62 -14.17 4.67
N GLY A 103 9.82 -13.09 4.60
CA GLY A 103 9.56 -12.23 5.75
C GLY A 103 10.59 -11.15 6.01
N ILE A 104 11.64 -11.03 5.18
CA ILE A 104 12.64 -9.98 5.31
C ILE A 104 12.24 -8.79 4.43
N ALA A 105 11.91 -7.66 5.07
CA ALA A 105 11.49 -6.45 4.36
C ALA A 105 12.63 -5.88 3.50
N ALA A 106 12.27 -5.37 2.32
CA ALA A 106 13.23 -4.81 1.37
C ALA A 106 13.59 -3.34 1.64
N GLY A 107 12.99 -2.72 2.66
CA GLY A 107 13.31 -1.36 3.07
C GLY A 107 12.47 -0.26 2.41
N TYR A 108 11.48 -0.61 1.63
CA TYR A 108 10.50 0.35 1.12
C TYR A 108 9.20 0.26 1.90
N ARG A 109 8.39 1.32 1.84
CA ARG A 109 7.12 1.35 2.56
C ARG A 109 6.00 1.99 1.75
N TRP A 110 4.80 1.55 2.04
CA TRP A 110 3.56 2.11 1.55
C TRP A 110 2.75 2.64 2.72
N GLY A 111 1.95 3.66 2.46
CA GLY A 111 1.04 4.10 3.49
C GLY A 111 0.19 5.28 3.09
N TYR A 112 -0.56 5.75 4.08
CA TYR A 112 -1.52 6.83 3.91
C TYR A 112 -1.38 7.81 5.06
N SER A 113 -1.47 9.10 4.70
CA SER A 113 -1.52 10.20 5.65
C SER A 113 -2.85 10.93 5.46
N LEU A 114 -3.54 11.20 6.56
CA LEU A 114 -4.86 11.84 6.55
C LEU A 114 -4.78 13.19 7.27
N ALA A 115 -5.25 14.24 6.61
CA ALA A 115 -5.37 15.57 7.19
C ALA A 115 -6.84 16.00 7.14
N PRO A 116 -7.54 16.08 8.29
CA PRO A 116 -8.92 16.53 8.31
C PRO A 116 -9.05 17.94 7.72
N ASP A 117 -10.11 18.13 6.92
CA ASP A 117 -10.48 19.42 6.34
C ASP A 117 -11.92 19.70 6.78
N GLY A 118 -12.06 20.10 8.04
CA GLY A 118 -13.36 20.15 8.72
C GLY A 118 -13.77 18.77 9.23
N ASP A 119 -15.03 18.65 9.67
CA ASP A 119 -15.55 17.41 10.26
C ASP A 119 -15.92 16.35 9.24
N ASP A 120 -16.25 16.77 8.02
CA ASP A 120 -16.84 15.89 7.01
C ASP A 120 -15.96 15.64 5.80
N ALA A 121 -14.77 16.21 5.75
CA ALA A 121 -13.84 16.03 4.63
C ALA A 121 -12.43 15.78 5.12
N THR A 122 -11.63 15.11 4.28
CA THR A 122 -10.26 14.71 4.60
C THR A 122 -9.39 14.81 3.36
N ILE A 123 -8.19 15.33 3.51
CA ILE A 123 -7.17 15.24 2.47
C ILE A 123 -6.37 13.97 2.74
N VAL A 124 -6.45 13.02 1.82
CA VAL A 124 -5.77 11.73 1.92
C VAL A 124 -4.59 11.72 0.97
N THR A 125 -3.41 11.40 1.49
CA THR A 125 -2.19 11.27 0.70
C THR A 125 -1.72 9.82 0.76
N GLU A 126 -1.67 9.17 -0.39
CA GLU A 126 -1.00 7.87 -0.53
C GLU A 126 0.47 8.11 -0.78
N VAL A 127 1.32 7.37 -0.08
CA VAL A 127 2.77 7.53 -0.12
C VAL A 127 3.44 6.22 -0.45
N PHE A 128 4.29 6.23 -1.46
CA PHE A 128 5.23 5.16 -1.74
C PHE A 128 6.64 5.68 -1.48
N ASP A 129 7.19 5.30 -0.33
CA ASP A 129 8.57 5.62 0.03
C ASP A 129 9.44 4.46 -0.42
N HIS A 130 10.03 4.64 -1.61
CA HIS A 130 10.79 3.58 -2.27
C HIS A 130 12.17 3.32 -1.65
N GLY A 131 12.65 4.22 -0.76
CA GLY A 131 13.90 4.01 -0.03
C GLY A 131 15.06 3.60 -0.92
N PRO A 132 15.69 2.46 -0.62
CA PRO A 132 16.88 1.99 -1.32
C PRO A 132 16.60 1.24 -2.63
N LEU A 133 15.34 1.16 -3.10
CA LEU A 133 15.04 0.45 -4.34
C LEU A 133 15.80 1.02 -5.52
N PRO A 134 16.30 0.18 -6.45
CA PRO A 134 16.98 0.64 -7.65
C PRO A 134 16.09 1.55 -8.49
N GLU A 135 16.71 2.60 -9.06
CA GLU A 135 16.00 3.56 -9.92
C GLU A 135 15.33 2.89 -11.12
N GLU A 136 15.93 1.84 -11.63
CA GLU A 136 15.38 1.07 -12.76
C GLU A 136 14.00 0.52 -12.45
N LEU A 137 13.77 0.02 -11.23
CA LEU A 137 12.45 -0.46 -10.81
C LEU A 137 11.43 0.67 -10.73
N LEU A 138 11.87 1.89 -10.46
CA LEU A 138 10.99 3.05 -10.40
C LEU A 138 10.63 3.57 -11.80
N ARG A 139 11.56 3.51 -12.75
CA ARG A 139 11.29 3.87 -14.15
C ARG A 139 10.35 2.90 -14.83
N ASP A 140 10.52 1.63 -14.54
CA ASP A 140 9.70 0.55 -15.08
C ASP A 140 8.47 0.29 -14.21
N GLY A 141 8.07 1.28 -13.41
CA GLY A 141 6.98 1.16 -12.44
C GLY A 141 5.68 0.65 -13.02
N GLY A 142 5.36 0.97 -14.27
CA GLY A 142 4.19 0.44 -14.96
C GLY A 142 4.28 -1.06 -15.18
N GLU A 143 5.42 -1.53 -15.66
CA GLU A 143 5.67 -2.96 -15.84
C GLU A 143 5.78 -3.68 -14.50
N TRP A 144 6.41 -3.03 -13.55
CA TRP A 144 6.55 -3.56 -12.20
C TRP A 144 5.19 -3.76 -11.52
N ILE A 145 4.26 -2.86 -11.77
CA ILE A 145 2.94 -2.88 -11.14
C ILE A 145 1.93 -3.74 -11.92
N ASN A 146 1.97 -3.91 -13.14
CA ASN A 146 1.04 -4.81 -13.87
C ASN A 146 1.20 -4.74 -15.39
N GLY A 147 2.16 -4.00 -15.88
CA GLY A 147 2.37 -3.83 -17.31
C GLY A 147 1.37 -2.90 -18.01
N THR A 148 0.32 -2.44 -17.32
CA THR A 148 -0.74 -1.64 -17.92
C THR A 148 -0.88 -0.26 -17.32
N ASN A 149 -0.66 -0.10 -16.03
CA ASN A 149 -0.78 1.17 -15.32
C ASN A 149 0.56 1.61 -14.74
N SER A 150 0.87 2.89 -14.87
CA SER A 150 2.00 3.48 -14.14
C SER A 150 1.71 3.48 -12.64
N LEU A 151 2.76 3.68 -11.85
CA LEU A 151 2.63 3.81 -10.40
C LEU A 151 1.65 4.93 -10.02
N LEU A 152 1.80 6.11 -10.65
CA LEU A 152 0.93 7.26 -10.37
C LEU A 152 -0.53 7.00 -10.77
N GLU A 153 -0.76 6.35 -11.90
CA GLU A 153 -2.11 5.99 -12.32
C GLU A 153 -2.76 5.03 -11.34
N SER A 154 -2.01 4.03 -10.85
CA SER A 154 -2.50 3.06 -9.87
C SER A 154 -2.85 3.72 -8.54
N MET A 155 -1.98 4.61 -8.04
CA MET A 155 -2.22 5.35 -6.81
C MET A 155 -3.43 6.27 -6.96
N THR A 156 -3.54 6.98 -8.07
CA THR A 156 -4.70 7.85 -8.35
C THR A 156 -6.00 7.05 -8.40
N ALA A 157 -6.00 5.90 -9.05
CA ALA A 157 -7.17 5.03 -9.12
C ALA A 157 -7.56 4.49 -7.73
N SER A 158 -6.57 4.14 -6.92
CA SER A 158 -6.82 3.69 -5.55
C SER A 158 -7.52 4.77 -4.72
N LEU A 159 -7.05 6.00 -4.79
CA LEU A 159 -7.66 7.11 -4.05
C LEU A 159 -9.08 7.41 -4.53
N LYS A 160 -9.34 7.36 -5.83
CA LYS A 160 -10.71 7.56 -6.37
C LYS A 160 -11.66 6.48 -5.86
N ARG A 161 -11.22 5.23 -5.83
CA ARG A 161 -12.03 4.12 -5.32
C ARG A 161 -12.24 4.21 -3.82
N LEU A 162 -11.19 4.60 -3.08
CA LEU A 162 -11.29 4.82 -1.64
C LEU A 162 -12.32 5.90 -1.31
N GLU A 163 -12.31 7.01 -2.05
CA GLU A 163 -13.32 8.05 -1.89
C GLU A 163 -14.73 7.50 -2.13
N LYS A 164 -14.91 6.74 -3.21
CA LYS A 164 -16.22 6.18 -3.54
C LYS A 164 -16.77 5.31 -2.41
N ILE A 165 -15.98 4.38 -1.90
CA ILE A 165 -16.44 3.47 -0.85
C ILE A 165 -16.57 4.15 0.52
N SER A 166 -15.82 5.21 0.77
CA SER A 166 -15.91 5.96 2.03
C SER A 166 -17.08 6.93 2.07
N THR A 167 -17.67 7.24 0.92
CA THR A 167 -18.82 8.15 0.81
C THR A 167 -20.15 7.43 0.58
N GLU A 168 -20.13 6.13 0.45
CA GLU A 168 -21.33 5.29 0.34
C GLU A 168 -22.08 5.16 1.67
#